data_0e1b84cb403fdb83319e703aa6ac2a81
#
_entry.id   0e1b84cb403fdb83319e703aa6ac2a81
#
_cell.length_a   1.000
_cell.length_b   1.000
_cell.length_c   1.000
_cell.angle_alpha   90.00
_cell.angle_beta   90.00
_cell.angle_gamma   90.00
#
_symmetry.space_group_name_H-M   'P 1'
#
loop_
_entity.id
_entity.type
_entity.pdbx_description
1 polymer ?
#
loop_
_entity_poly.entity_id
_entity_poly.type
_entity_poly.pdbx_seq_one_letter_code
_entity_poly.pdbx_strand_id
1 'polypeptide(L)'
;AKNLENDVRMSVLNSVLDQLYTKTIREDEGGTYGVSTMAEISGEPKEEFAIMIIFDTDETKASKLIELAKQGLKDIAQNGPNAEYVTKARENMIKAFPEKQIHNSYWHNLAYQYYSRGRNNFNNYIETVEKVATPESIQKFVQEILSQGNEFELVMNPAK
;
A
#
# COMPACT_ATOMS: atom_id res chain seq x y z
N ALA A 1 7.54 -12.49 0.82
CA ALA A 1 6.63 -13.62 1.09
C ALA A 1 5.24 -13.12 1.49
N LYS A 2 4.20 -13.81 1.08
CA LYS A 2 2.82 -13.52 1.53
C LYS A 2 2.59 -14.13 2.90
N ASN A 3 2.47 -13.27 3.89
CA ASN A 3 2.13 -13.63 5.28
C ASN A 3 1.39 -12.47 5.94
N LEU A 4 0.84 -12.67 7.13
CA LEU A 4 0.04 -11.65 7.82
C LEU A 4 0.82 -10.35 8.07
N GLU A 5 2.09 -10.44 8.47
CA GLU A 5 2.91 -9.24 8.71
C GLU A 5 3.11 -8.41 7.45
N ASN A 6 3.40 -9.06 6.31
CA ASN A 6 3.59 -8.36 5.05
C ASN A 6 2.27 -7.85 4.46
N ASP A 7 1.16 -8.58 4.65
CA ASP A 7 -0.17 -8.10 4.28
C ASP A 7 -0.54 -6.82 5.08
N VAL A 8 -0.21 -6.77 6.37
CA VAL A 8 -0.39 -5.57 7.20
C VAL A 8 0.53 -4.44 6.75
N ARG A 9 1.83 -4.70 6.54
CA ARG A 9 2.77 -3.68 6.03
C ARG A 9 2.30 -3.09 4.70
N MET A 10 1.83 -3.94 3.79
CA MET A 10 1.32 -3.50 2.48
C MET A 10 0.06 -2.64 2.62
N SER A 11 -0.85 -3.01 3.51
CA SER A 11 -2.06 -2.23 3.78
C SER A 11 -1.74 -0.86 4.41
N VAL A 12 -0.78 -0.82 5.33
CA VAL A 12 -0.29 0.44 5.93
C VAL A 12 0.40 1.29 4.85
N LEU A 13 1.27 0.69 4.05
CA LEU A 13 1.95 1.39 2.95
C LEU A 13 0.93 1.98 1.97
N ASN A 14 -0.09 1.22 1.56
CA ASN A 14 -1.14 1.75 0.69
C ASN A 14 -1.81 2.99 1.28
N SER A 15 -2.17 2.94 2.56
CA SER A 15 -2.78 4.10 3.26
C SER A 15 -1.83 5.29 3.35
N VAL A 16 -0.54 5.06 3.54
CA VAL A 16 0.49 6.12 3.56
C VAL A 16 0.63 6.75 2.17
N LEU A 17 0.70 5.94 1.12
CA LEU A 17 0.83 6.42 -0.27
C LEU A 17 -0.41 7.21 -0.71
N ASP A 18 -1.60 6.75 -0.34
CA ASP A 18 -2.85 7.44 -0.64
C ASP A 18 -2.87 8.86 -0.04
N GLN A 19 -2.50 8.99 1.24
CA GLN A 19 -2.39 10.28 1.90
C GLN A 19 -1.27 11.16 1.30
N LEU A 20 -0.10 10.57 1.02
CA LEU A 20 1.04 11.26 0.44
C LEU A 20 0.69 11.84 -0.94
N TYR A 21 0.15 11.02 -1.84
CA TYR A 21 -0.11 11.46 -3.21
C TYR A 21 -1.38 12.30 -3.35
N THR A 22 -2.36 12.12 -2.48
CA THR A 22 -3.47 13.08 -2.37
C THR A 22 -2.92 14.47 -2.07
N LYS A 23 -1.99 14.58 -1.14
CA LYS A 23 -1.37 15.86 -0.81
C LYS A 23 -0.47 16.36 -1.94
N THR A 24 0.54 15.59 -2.34
CA THR A 24 1.61 16.07 -3.23
C THR A 24 1.18 16.22 -4.69
N ILE A 25 0.40 15.28 -5.22
CA ILE A 25 0.00 15.25 -6.64
C ILE A 25 -1.31 15.99 -6.85
N ARG A 26 -2.32 15.75 -6.00
CA ARG A 26 -3.63 16.35 -6.17
C ARG A 26 -3.69 17.76 -5.60
N GLU A 27 -3.29 17.99 -4.34
CA GLU A 27 -3.48 19.28 -3.66
C GLU A 27 -2.37 20.28 -4.00
N ASP A 28 -1.10 19.91 -3.80
CA ASP A 28 0.03 20.84 -3.96
C ASP A 28 0.27 21.19 -5.43
N GLU A 29 0.21 20.21 -6.34
CA GLU A 29 0.44 20.43 -7.78
C GLU A 29 -0.84 20.76 -8.54
N GLY A 30 -2.02 20.43 -8.01
CA GLY A 30 -3.29 20.63 -8.69
C GLY A 30 -3.33 19.99 -10.08
N GLY A 31 -2.61 18.90 -10.26
CA GLY A 31 -2.38 18.26 -11.56
C GLY A 31 -3.39 17.19 -11.92
N THR A 32 -4.26 16.80 -11.00
CA THR A 32 -5.25 15.75 -11.20
C THR A 32 -6.48 15.98 -10.31
N TYR A 33 -7.60 15.39 -10.71
CA TYR A 33 -8.79 15.32 -9.85
C TYR A 33 -8.67 14.28 -8.75
N GLY A 34 -7.86 13.26 -8.93
CA GLY A 34 -7.61 12.23 -7.93
C GLY A 34 -6.43 11.34 -8.28
N VAL A 35 -5.83 10.78 -7.25
CA VAL A 35 -4.79 9.76 -7.35
C VAL A 35 -5.35 8.50 -6.71
N SER A 36 -5.25 7.38 -7.40
CA SER A 36 -5.59 6.07 -6.87
C SER A 36 -4.31 5.28 -6.60
N THR A 37 -4.19 4.75 -5.39
CA THR A 37 -3.09 3.86 -5.01
C THR A 37 -3.61 2.47 -4.73
N MET A 38 -2.89 1.47 -5.17
CA MET A 38 -3.14 0.07 -4.83
C MET A 38 -1.83 -0.61 -4.50
N ALA A 39 -1.77 -1.23 -3.33
CA ALA A 39 -0.62 -1.99 -2.89
C ALA A 39 -1.09 -3.34 -2.36
N GLU A 40 -0.65 -4.41 -2.98
CA GLU A 40 -1.08 -5.77 -2.66
C GLU A 40 0.04 -6.80 -2.78
N ILE A 41 -0.14 -7.92 -2.09
CA ILE A 41 0.70 -9.11 -2.25
C ILE A 41 -0.20 -10.26 -2.70
N SER A 42 0.04 -10.81 -3.88
CA SER A 42 -0.55 -12.06 -4.34
C SER A 42 0.26 -13.25 -3.81
N GLY A 43 -0.40 -14.36 -3.55
CA GLY A 43 0.26 -15.61 -3.16
C GLY A 43 0.17 -16.68 -4.24
N GLU A 44 -0.60 -16.46 -5.30
CA GLU A 44 -0.86 -17.44 -6.35
C GLU A 44 -1.07 -16.78 -7.71
N PRO A 45 -0.67 -17.47 -8.78
CA PRO A 45 0.04 -18.78 -8.85
C PRO A 45 1.48 -18.71 -8.34
N LYS A 46 1.98 -17.52 -8.09
CA LYS A 46 3.32 -17.18 -7.63
C LYS A 46 3.24 -16.04 -6.62
N GLU A 47 4.16 -16.03 -5.66
CA GLU A 47 4.25 -14.89 -4.74
C GLU A 47 4.76 -13.66 -5.47
N GLU A 48 3.91 -12.65 -5.58
CA GLU A 48 4.20 -11.39 -6.24
C GLU A 48 3.64 -10.22 -5.42
N PHE A 49 4.22 -9.05 -5.58
CA PHE A 49 3.63 -7.83 -5.07
C PHE A 49 3.43 -6.84 -6.22
N ALA A 50 2.45 -5.97 -6.05
CA ALA A 50 2.22 -4.84 -6.94
C ALA A 50 1.94 -3.58 -6.13
N ILE A 51 2.57 -2.49 -6.53
CA ILE A 51 2.21 -1.14 -6.11
C ILE A 51 1.85 -0.39 -7.37
N MET A 52 0.63 0.08 -7.46
CA MET A 52 0.15 0.88 -8.60
C MET A 52 -0.24 2.27 -8.11
N ILE A 53 0.16 3.27 -8.86
CA ILE A 53 -0.18 4.67 -8.66
C ILE A 53 -0.77 5.13 -9.98
N ILE A 54 -2.06 5.48 -9.97
CA ILE A 54 -2.84 5.80 -11.18
C ILE A 54 -3.45 7.19 -11.01
N PHE A 55 -3.28 8.03 -12.00
CA PHE A 55 -3.89 9.36 -12.05
C PHE A 55 -4.08 9.84 -13.49
N ASP A 56 -5.11 10.66 -13.70
CA ASP A 56 -5.32 11.37 -14.93
C ASP A 56 -4.74 12.78 -14.80
N THR A 57 -4.11 13.29 -15.85
CA THR A 57 -3.49 14.61 -15.82
C THR A 57 -3.44 15.23 -17.22
N ASP A 58 -3.13 16.53 -17.27
CA ASP A 58 -2.79 17.23 -18.48
C ASP A 58 -1.41 16.77 -19.02
N GLU A 59 -1.28 16.69 -20.35
CA GLU A 59 -0.03 16.26 -21.00
C GLU A 59 1.20 17.07 -20.53
N THR A 60 1.02 18.37 -20.26
CA THR A 60 2.11 19.25 -19.82
C THR A 60 2.61 18.96 -18.43
N LYS A 61 1.81 18.31 -17.58
CA LYS A 61 2.13 17.96 -16.19
C LYS A 61 2.54 16.50 -16.00
N ALA A 62 2.24 15.62 -16.96
CA ALA A 62 2.41 14.18 -16.84
C ALA A 62 3.81 13.78 -16.35
N SER A 63 4.87 14.24 -17.02
CA SER A 63 6.25 13.89 -16.65
C SER A 63 6.60 14.33 -15.23
N LYS A 64 6.18 15.53 -14.81
CA LYS A 64 6.43 16.02 -13.46
C LYS A 64 5.74 15.18 -12.40
N LEU A 65 4.47 14.82 -12.62
CA LEU A 65 3.70 14.03 -11.65
C LEU A 65 4.20 12.59 -11.55
N ILE A 66 4.68 12.00 -12.65
CA ILE A 66 5.33 10.69 -12.65
C ILE A 66 6.59 10.73 -11.79
N GLU A 67 7.45 11.74 -11.96
CA GLU A 67 8.64 11.89 -11.12
C GLU A 67 8.29 12.09 -9.64
N LEU A 68 7.24 12.84 -9.32
CA LEU A 68 6.76 12.99 -7.94
C LEU A 68 6.27 11.67 -7.35
N ALA A 69 5.57 10.85 -8.14
CA ALA A 69 5.13 9.53 -7.71
C ALA A 69 6.32 8.61 -7.40
N LYS A 70 7.34 8.59 -8.26
CA LYS A 70 8.58 7.82 -8.05
C LYS A 70 9.36 8.35 -6.85
N GLN A 71 9.47 9.67 -6.74
CA GLN A 71 10.21 10.31 -5.65
C GLN A 71 9.57 10.02 -4.28
N GLY A 72 8.24 9.99 -4.19
CA GLY A 72 7.54 9.66 -2.94
C GLY A 72 7.93 8.29 -2.37
N LEU A 73 8.03 7.26 -3.20
CA LEU A 73 8.51 5.94 -2.76
C LEU A 73 9.99 5.97 -2.36
N LYS A 74 10.84 6.68 -3.11
CA LYS A 74 12.27 6.82 -2.80
C LYS A 74 12.47 7.56 -1.47
N ASP A 75 11.69 8.61 -1.23
CA ASP A 75 11.76 9.39 0.01
C ASP A 75 11.35 8.54 1.23
N ILE A 76 10.31 7.72 1.10
CA ILE A 76 9.93 6.76 2.15
C ILE A 76 11.08 5.78 2.42
N ALA A 77 11.74 5.26 1.39
CA ALA A 77 12.86 4.34 1.56
C ALA A 77 14.07 5.00 2.23
N GLN A 78 14.36 6.26 1.93
CA GLN A 78 15.51 6.98 2.46
C GLN A 78 15.27 7.56 3.86
N ASN A 79 14.15 8.23 4.03
CA ASN A 79 13.86 9.08 5.19
C ASN A 79 12.79 8.49 6.12
N GLY A 80 12.12 7.42 5.69
CA GLY A 80 10.94 6.87 6.35
C GLY A 80 9.65 7.59 5.95
N PRO A 81 8.49 6.93 6.16
CA PRO A 81 7.18 7.54 5.93
C PRO A 81 6.84 8.58 7.00
N ASN A 82 5.90 9.46 6.70
CA ASN A 82 5.33 10.35 7.71
C ASN A 82 4.71 9.52 8.85
N ALA A 83 5.20 9.74 10.08
CA ALA A 83 4.79 8.98 11.25
C ALA A 83 3.29 9.16 11.59
N GLU A 84 2.72 10.33 11.32
CA GLU A 84 1.29 10.60 11.51
C GLU A 84 0.43 9.74 10.56
N TYR A 85 0.85 9.58 9.29
CA TYR A 85 0.14 8.74 8.32
C TYR A 85 0.16 7.26 8.74
N VAL A 86 1.30 6.79 9.24
CA VAL A 86 1.42 5.41 9.76
C VAL A 86 0.53 5.22 10.99
N THR A 87 0.56 6.16 11.93
CA THR A 87 -0.28 6.12 13.14
C THR A 87 -1.76 6.07 12.78
N LYS A 88 -2.20 6.94 11.89
CA LYS A 88 -3.59 6.99 11.41
C LYS A 88 -4.00 5.70 10.71
N ALA A 89 -3.14 5.14 9.87
CA ALA A 89 -3.38 3.85 9.22
C ALA A 89 -3.55 2.73 10.26
N ARG A 90 -2.63 2.65 11.23
CA ARG A 90 -2.68 1.67 12.32
C ARG A 90 -3.97 1.78 13.14
N GLU A 91 -4.32 2.97 13.59
CA GLU A 91 -5.53 3.20 14.39
C GLU A 91 -6.80 2.84 13.61
N ASN A 92 -6.88 3.19 12.33
CA ASN A 92 -7.99 2.83 11.47
C ASN A 92 -8.11 1.31 11.31
N MET A 93 -7.00 0.58 11.14
CA MET A 93 -7.00 -0.87 11.03
C MET A 93 -7.51 -1.54 12.32
N ILE A 94 -7.05 -1.07 13.47
CA ILE A 94 -7.47 -1.59 14.79
C ILE A 94 -8.95 -1.28 15.02
N LYS A 95 -9.38 -0.05 14.76
CA LYS A 95 -10.78 0.37 14.94
C LYS A 95 -11.75 -0.39 14.03
N ALA A 96 -11.36 -0.67 12.80
CA ALA A 96 -12.20 -1.38 11.83
C ALA A 96 -12.26 -2.91 12.07
N PHE A 97 -11.36 -3.46 12.87
CA PHE A 97 -11.25 -4.90 13.04
C PHE A 97 -12.50 -5.58 13.65
N PRO A 98 -13.13 -5.06 14.73
CA PRO A 98 -14.35 -5.66 15.27
C PRO A 98 -15.49 -5.73 14.26
N GLU A 99 -15.64 -4.71 13.40
CA GLU A 99 -16.65 -4.69 12.35
C GLU A 99 -16.40 -5.77 11.29
N LYS A 100 -15.12 -5.95 10.89
CA LYS A 100 -14.76 -7.03 9.95
C LYS A 100 -15.16 -8.41 10.45
N GLN A 101 -15.05 -8.66 11.75
CA GLN A 101 -15.38 -9.95 12.37
C GLN A 101 -16.88 -10.28 12.35
N ILE A 102 -17.77 -9.30 12.15
CA ILE A 102 -19.21 -9.52 12.03
C ILE A 102 -19.57 -10.17 10.68
N HIS A 103 -18.72 -9.97 9.64
CA HIS A 103 -19.00 -10.45 8.30
C HIS A 103 -18.53 -11.89 8.07
N ASN A 104 -19.43 -12.73 7.54
CA ASN A 104 -19.12 -14.11 7.18
C ASN A 104 -17.94 -14.24 6.20
N SER A 105 -17.78 -13.27 5.30
CA SER A 105 -16.67 -13.22 4.35
C SER A 105 -15.29 -13.19 5.03
N TYR A 106 -15.18 -12.54 6.18
CA TYR A 106 -13.96 -12.53 6.98
C TYR A 106 -13.59 -13.96 7.44
N TRP A 107 -14.53 -14.68 8.05
CA TRP A 107 -14.30 -16.03 8.55
C TRP A 107 -14.10 -17.05 7.42
N HIS A 108 -14.86 -16.90 6.34
CA HIS A 108 -14.68 -17.73 5.13
C HIS A 108 -13.25 -17.57 4.57
N ASN A 109 -12.77 -16.34 4.46
CA ASN A 109 -11.41 -16.09 3.97
C ASN A 109 -10.35 -16.67 4.90
N LEU A 110 -10.48 -16.51 6.22
CA LEU A 110 -9.57 -17.12 7.18
C LEU A 110 -9.54 -18.64 7.09
N ALA A 111 -10.72 -19.28 7.03
CA ALA A 111 -10.82 -20.71 6.87
C ALA A 111 -10.21 -21.18 5.55
N TYR A 112 -10.47 -20.47 4.45
CA TYR A 112 -9.86 -20.76 3.16
C TYR A 112 -8.33 -20.67 3.21
N GLN A 113 -7.78 -19.60 3.80
CA GLN A 113 -6.33 -19.44 3.97
C GLN A 113 -5.71 -20.54 4.82
N TYR A 114 -6.40 -20.96 5.86
CA TYR A 114 -5.94 -22.04 6.74
C TYR A 114 -5.94 -23.41 6.03
N TYR A 115 -7.08 -23.81 5.47
CA TYR A 115 -7.23 -25.15 4.90
C TYR A 115 -6.54 -25.32 3.54
N SER A 116 -6.52 -24.28 2.70
CA SER A 116 -5.91 -24.36 1.37
C SER A 116 -4.43 -24.02 1.35
N ARG A 117 -3.94 -23.23 2.32
CA ARG A 117 -2.58 -22.66 2.29
C ARG A 117 -1.78 -22.84 3.57
N GLY A 118 -2.34 -23.47 4.60
CA GLY A 118 -1.71 -23.66 5.89
C GLY A 118 -1.42 -22.35 6.66
N ARG A 119 -2.11 -21.26 6.31
CA ARG A 119 -1.89 -19.94 6.93
C ARG A 119 -2.82 -19.74 8.11
N ASN A 120 -2.27 -19.76 9.32
CA ASN A 120 -3.06 -19.53 10.54
C ASN A 120 -3.02 -18.03 10.93
N ASN A 121 -4.06 -17.30 10.54
CA ASN A 121 -4.22 -15.88 10.83
C ASN A 121 -5.41 -15.60 11.78
N PHE A 122 -5.89 -16.61 12.50
CA PHE A 122 -7.14 -16.51 13.28
C PHE A 122 -7.06 -15.57 14.50
N ASN A 123 -5.93 -15.50 15.20
CA ASN A 123 -5.91 -14.96 16.56
C ASN A 123 -4.87 -13.85 16.83
N ASN A 124 -4.16 -13.36 15.83
CA ASN A 124 -3.02 -12.46 16.07
C ASN A 124 -3.03 -11.18 15.20
N TYR A 125 -4.20 -10.81 14.66
CA TYR A 125 -4.27 -9.66 13.74
C TYR A 125 -3.89 -8.35 14.44
N ILE A 126 -4.52 -8.02 15.58
CA ILE A 126 -4.25 -6.76 16.30
C ILE A 126 -2.79 -6.68 16.75
N GLU A 127 -2.27 -7.75 17.38
CA GLU A 127 -0.87 -7.83 17.82
C GLU A 127 0.09 -7.63 16.64
N THR A 128 -0.25 -8.21 15.48
CA THR A 128 0.56 -8.03 14.28
C THR A 128 0.51 -6.58 13.79
N VAL A 129 -0.67 -5.95 13.77
CA VAL A 129 -0.79 -4.54 13.40
C VAL A 129 0.05 -3.66 14.33
N GLU A 130 -0.05 -3.84 15.63
CA GLU A 130 0.73 -3.08 16.62
C GLU A 130 2.24 -3.27 16.44
N LYS A 131 2.67 -4.50 16.14
CA LYS A 131 4.08 -4.85 15.93
C LYS A 131 4.68 -4.25 14.67
N VAL A 132 3.96 -4.29 13.53
CA VAL A 132 4.57 -3.99 12.23
C VAL A 132 4.15 -2.66 11.62
N ALA A 133 3.08 -2.02 12.12
CA ALA A 133 2.65 -0.71 11.64
C ALA A 133 3.46 0.41 12.32
N THR A 134 4.76 0.45 12.04
CA THR A 134 5.70 1.47 12.53
C THR A 134 6.45 2.10 11.37
N PRO A 135 6.89 3.37 11.49
CA PRO A 135 7.64 4.03 10.43
C PRO A 135 8.88 3.24 9.98
N GLU A 136 9.63 2.68 10.92
CA GLU A 136 10.85 1.91 10.64
C GLU A 136 10.55 0.61 9.89
N SER A 137 9.45 -0.06 10.25
CA SER A 137 9.01 -1.30 9.59
C SER A 137 8.59 -1.02 8.15
N ILE A 138 7.84 0.07 7.91
CA ILE A 138 7.39 0.46 6.57
C ILE A 138 8.58 0.93 5.73
N GLN A 139 9.51 1.71 6.28
CA GLN A 139 10.72 2.13 5.59
C GLN A 139 11.52 0.93 5.06
N LYS A 140 11.83 -0.03 5.93
CA LYS A 140 12.56 -1.24 5.55
C LYS A 140 11.82 -2.05 4.49
N PHE A 141 10.50 -2.14 4.62
CA PHE A 141 9.66 -2.85 3.66
C PHE A 141 9.71 -2.20 2.27
N VAL A 142 9.66 -0.86 2.20
CA VAL A 142 9.80 -0.14 0.92
C VAL A 142 11.22 -0.29 0.34
N GLN A 143 12.25 -0.28 1.17
CA GLN A 143 13.64 -0.56 0.74
C GLN A 143 13.76 -1.94 0.09
N GLU A 144 13.18 -2.97 0.70
CA GLU A 144 13.15 -4.34 0.15
C GLU A 144 12.41 -4.39 -1.20
N ILE A 145 11.28 -3.70 -1.32
CA ILE A 145 10.50 -3.61 -2.56
C ILE A 145 11.33 -2.96 -3.66
N LEU A 146 11.88 -1.78 -3.42
CA LEU A 146 12.64 -1.03 -4.41
C LEU A 146 13.96 -1.73 -4.81
N SER A 147 14.55 -2.51 -3.91
CA SER A 147 15.78 -3.27 -4.20
C SER A 147 15.60 -4.32 -5.29
N GLN A 148 14.37 -4.71 -5.60
CA GLN A 148 14.08 -5.69 -6.66
C GLN A 148 14.16 -5.08 -8.08
N GLY A 149 14.13 -3.75 -8.20
CA GLY A 149 14.36 -3.03 -9.44
C GLY A 149 13.28 -3.20 -10.51
N ASN A 150 12.13 -3.79 -10.18
CA ASN A 150 11.02 -3.97 -11.13
C ASN A 150 10.14 -2.72 -11.12
N GLU A 151 10.27 -1.90 -12.15
CA GLU A 151 9.48 -0.69 -12.35
C GLU A 151 8.86 -0.72 -13.75
N PHE A 152 7.59 -0.34 -13.85
CA PHE A 152 6.87 -0.22 -15.10
C PHE A 152 6.11 1.10 -15.13
N GLU A 153 6.22 1.83 -16.25
CA GLU A 153 5.54 3.09 -16.50
C GLU A 153 4.67 2.96 -17.74
N LEU A 154 3.41 3.35 -17.63
CA LEU A 154 2.47 3.39 -18.75
C LEU A 154 1.84 4.78 -18.84
N VAL A 155 2.01 5.43 -19.98
CA VAL A 155 1.38 6.70 -20.31
C VAL A 155 0.44 6.49 -21.49
N MET A 156 -0.85 6.82 -21.30
CA MET A 156 -1.85 6.78 -22.34
C MET A 156 -2.18 8.22 -22.77
N ASN A 157 -1.89 8.55 -24.01
CA ASN A 157 -2.24 9.84 -24.60
C ASN A 157 -3.56 9.74 -25.34
N PRO A 158 -4.33 10.86 -25.46
CA PRO A 158 -5.53 10.89 -26.30
C PRO A 158 -5.21 10.50 -27.75
N ALA A 159 -6.14 9.81 -28.38
CA ALA A 159 -6.03 9.55 -29.82
C ALA A 159 -6.01 10.87 -30.58
N LYS A 160 -5.08 11.03 -31.51
CA LYS A 160 -5.02 12.18 -32.42
C LYS A 160 -6.10 12.09 -33.47
#